data_574a535a5678ee967937387ecf13a6e9
#
_entry.id   574a535a5678ee967937387ecf13a6e9
#
_cell.length_a   1.000
_cell.length_b   1.000
_cell.length_c   1.000
_cell.angle_alpha   90.00
_cell.angle_beta   90.00
_cell.angle_gamma   90.00
#
_symmetry.space_group_name_H-M   'P 1'
#
loop_
_entity.id
_entity.type
_entity.pdbx_description
1 polymer ?
#
loop_
_entity_poly.entity_id
_entity_poly.type
_entity_poly.pdbx_seq_one_letter_code
_entity_poly.pdbx_strand_id
1 'polypeptide(L)'
;MSTKVITGEVRLSFVHLIEPAEDLNGNLKYSCMALIPKSDTATITALENAQEAAINDAINKKFDGKRPAKLKYTLRDADEELDLDKYPEAKGCMFMNVSDKTRPGIVDANLQQVLDPSEVYSGVYARLSVNAFAYNAQGSKGVTFFLNNVMVLGKGEPLAGGATAEDDFSAFANALL
;
A
#
# COMPACT_ATOMS: atom_id res chain seq x y z
N MET A 1 -4.41 22.09 6.35
CA MET A 1 -3.79 21.01 5.56
C MET A 1 -4.74 19.83 5.44
N SER A 2 -4.74 19.18 4.29
CA SER A 2 -5.61 18.04 4.04
C SER A 2 -4.94 16.73 4.47
N THR A 3 -5.74 15.82 5.02
CA THR A 3 -5.29 14.44 5.28
C THR A 3 -5.44 13.56 4.06
N LYS A 4 -6.16 14.03 3.02
CA LYS A 4 -6.38 13.28 1.78
C LYS A 4 -5.25 13.53 0.79
N VAL A 5 -4.76 12.47 0.16
CA VAL A 5 -3.72 12.52 -0.87
C VAL A 5 -4.14 11.71 -2.07
N ILE A 6 -3.94 12.27 -3.26
CA ILE A 6 -3.96 11.53 -4.53
C ILE A 6 -2.49 11.34 -4.92
N THR A 7 -2.03 10.11 -4.97
CA THR A 7 -0.62 9.83 -5.29
C THR A 7 -0.32 10.06 -6.77
N GLY A 8 0.96 10.17 -7.10
CA GLY A 8 1.42 9.95 -8.46
C GLY A 8 1.30 8.48 -8.85
N GLU A 9 1.98 8.08 -9.92
CA GLU A 9 2.02 6.69 -10.33
C GLU A 9 2.87 5.89 -9.36
N VAL A 10 2.27 4.85 -8.77
CA VAL A 10 2.93 3.94 -7.85
C VAL A 10 2.77 2.51 -8.36
N ARG A 11 3.63 1.61 -7.93
CA ARG A 11 3.49 0.20 -8.24
C ARG A 11 2.86 -0.51 -7.06
N LEU A 12 1.91 -1.40 -7.32
CA LEU A 12 1.20 -2.11 -6.27
C LEU A 12 1.79 -3.50 -6.05
N SER A 13 1.90 -3.89 -4.78
CA SER A 13 2.31 -5.21 -4.35
C SER A 13 1.34 -5.71 -3.28
N PHE A 14 1.32 -7.02 -3.04
CA PHE A 14 0.40 -7.64 -2.06
C PHE A 14 -1.04 -7.16 -2.26
N VAL A 15 -1.52 -7.28 -3.50
CA VAL A 15 -2.83 -6.75 -3.90
C VAL A 15 -3.96 -7.66 -3.44
N HIS A 16 -4.87 -7.09 -2.64
CA HIS A 16 -6.12 -7.72 -2.17
C HIS A 16 -7.24 -6.67 -2.30
N LEU A 17 -7.52 -6.25 -3.54
CA LEU A 17 -8.41 -5.11 -3.81
C LEU A 17 -9.78 -5.53 -4.34
N ILE A 18 -9.88 -6.67 -4.99
CA ILE A 18 -11.15 -7.20 -5.47
C ILE A 18 -11.72 -8.19 -4.45
N GLU A 19 -10.88 -9.03 -3.89
CA GLU A 19 -11.24 -9.91 -2.79
C GLU A 19 -10.44 -9.51 -1.55
N PRO A 20 -11.09 -9.44 -0.37
CA PRO A 20 -10.39 -9.07 0.85
C PRO A 20 -9.54 -10.22 1.38
N ALA A 21 -8.56 -9.88 2.21
CA ALA A 21 -7.75 -10.85 2.93
C ALA A 21 -7.84 -10.59 4.43
N GLU A 22 -7.60 -11.63 5.22
CA GLU A 22 -7.58 -11.49 6.68
C GLU A 22 -6.31 -10.79 7.14
N ASP A 23 -6.45 -9.84 8.07
CA ASP A 23 -5.31 -9.24 8.76
C ASP A 23 -4.85 -10.14 9.92
N LEU A 24 -3.86 -9.68 10.69
CA LEU A 24 -3.31 -10.44 11.81
C LEU A 24 -4.33 -10.72 12.92
N ASN A 25 -5.41 -9.96 12.97
CA ASN A 25 -6.49 -10.12 13.95
C ASN A 25 -7.69 -10.91 13.41
N GLY A 26 -7.58 -11.44 12.19
CA GLY A 26 -8.66 -12.20 11.55
C GLY A 26 -9.73 -11.34 10.90
N ASN A 27 -9.55 -10.03 10.82
CA ASN A 27 -10.51 -9.13 10.16
C ASN A 27 -10.27 -9.10 8.66
N LEU A 28 -11.34 -9.14 7.87
CA LEU A 28 -11.26 -9.03 6.42
C LEU A 28 -11.06 -7.56 6.02
N LYS A 29 -10.05 -7.31 5.21
CA LYS A 29 -9.74 -5.99 4.68
C LYS A 29 -9.29 -6.05 3.22
N TYR A 30 -9.64 -5.02 2.48
CA TYR A 30 -9.10 -4.76 1.16
C TYR A 30 -7.81 -3.97 1.34
N SER A 31 -6.73 -4.42 0.74
CA SER A 31 -5.40 -3.84 1.02
C SER A 31 -4.45 -3.98 -0.15
N CYS A 32 -3.40 -3.17 -0.13
CA CYS A 32 -2.23 -3.32 -0.98
C CYS A 32 -1.04 -2.60 -0.35
N MET A 33 0.14 -2.90 -0.88
CA MET A 33 1.36 -2.15 -0.59
C MET A 33 1.64 -1.26 -1.78
N ALA A 34 1.85 0.03 -1.55
CA ALA A 34 2.27 0.97 -2.58
C ALA A 34 3.77 1.14 -2.55
N LEU A 35 4.41 0.98 -3.70
CA LEU A 35 5.83 1.27 -3.90
C LEU A 35 5.93 2.61 -4.60
N ILE A 36 6.47 3.61 -3.91
CA ILE A 36 6.54 5.00 -4.37
C ILE A 36 7.99 5.32 -4.72
N PRO A 37 8.30 5.60 -5.99
CA PRO A 37 9.68 5.95 -6.35
C PRO A 37 10.18 7.13 -5.53
N LYS A 38 11.39 7.05 -5.00
CA LYS A 38 11.98 8.16 -4.23
C LYS A 38 12.16 9.42 -5.08
N SER A 39 12.19 9.27 -6.41
CA SER A 39 12.22 10.40 -7.34
C SER A 39 10.91 11.19 -7.38
N ASP A 40 9.80 10.58 -6.97
CA ASP A 40 8.50 11.28 -6.88
C ASP A 40 8.40 12.04 -5.55
N THR A 41 9.17 13.09 -5.43
CA THR A 41 9.24 13.91 -4.22
C THR A 41 7.92 14.60 -3.91
N ALA A 42 7.14 14.93 -4.93
CA ALA A 42 5.83 15.57 -4.75
C ALA A 42 4.86 14.67 -3.99
N THR A 43 4.76 13.41 -4.39
CA THR A 43 3.90 12.44 -3.69
C THR A 43 4.39 12.19 -2.27
N ILE A 44 5.69 11.98 -2.09
CA ILE A 44 6.27 11.72 -0.76
C ILE A 44 6.01 12.89 0.18
N THR A 45 6.25 14.11 -0.29
CA THR A 45 6.00 15.33 0.51
C THR A 45 4.53 15.46 0.86
N ALA A 46 3.63 15.20 -0.10
CA ALA A 46 2.18 15.25 0.16
C ALA A 46 1.76 14.24 1.22
N LEU A 47 2.31 13.02 1.17
CA LEU A 47 2.02 11.99 2.17
C LEU A 47 2.55 12.37 3.55
N GLU A 48 3.76 12.92 3.61
CA GLU A 48 4.34 13.37 4.88
C GLU A 48 3.54 14.54 5.48
N ASN A 49 3.12 15.49 4.66
CA ASN A 49 2.28 16.60 5.10
C ASN A 49 0.90 16.12 5.59
N ALA A 50 0.33 15.13 4.94
CA ALA A 50 -0.93 14.53 5.37
C ALA A 50 -0.78 13.84 6.73
N GLN A 51 0.33 13.17 6.97
CA GLN A 51 0.64 12.57 8.27
C GLN A 51 0.71 13.64 9.36
N GLU A 52 1.39 14.75 9.10
CA GLU A 52 1.46 15.86 10.06
C GLU A 52 0.08 16.47 10.32
N ALA A 53 -0.74 16.63 9.28
CA ALA A 53 -2.12 17.13 9.45
C ALA A 53 -2.93 16.19 10.34
N ALA A 54 -2.82 14.88 10.13
CA ALA A 54 -3.54 13.90 10.95
C ALA A 54 -3.05 13.90 12.40
N ILE A 55 -1.75 14.05 12.63
CA ILE A 55 -1.19 14.15 13.98
C ILE A 55 -1.72 15.40 14.69
N ASN A 56 -1.68 16.55 14.01
CA ASN A 56 -2.16 17.81 14.59
C ASN A 56 -3.63 17.74 14.96
N ASP A 57 -4.47 17.13 14.12
CA ASP A 57 -5.89 16.93 14.42
C ASP A 57 -6.11 15.99 15.62
N ALA A 58 -5.20 15.06 15.85
CA ALA A 58 -5.32 14.05 16.90
C ALA A 58 -4.76 14.50 18.25
N ILE A 59 -3.95 15.55 18.30
CA ILE A 59 -3.26 15.95 19.54
C ILE A 59 -4.23 16.09 20.72
N ASN A 60 -5.32 16.84 20.53
CA ASN A 60 -6.29 17.06 21.61
C ASN A 60 -7.33 15.95 21.74
N LYS A 61 -7.54 15.17 20.68
CA LYS A 61 -8.59 14.14 20.64
C LYS A 61 -8.10 12.76 21.07
N LYS A 62 -6.83 12.44 20.79
CA LYS A 62 -6.29 11.09 20.95
C LYS A 62 -4.97 11.04 21.73
N PHE A 63 -4.25 12.15 21.83
CA PHE A 63 -2.90 12.20 22.40
C PHE A 63 -2.77 13.05 23.64
N ASP A 64 -3.87 13.28 24.33
CA ASP A 64 -3.93 13.99 25.62
C ASP A 64 -3.28 15.40 25.59
N GLY A 65 -3.42 16.09 24.47
CA GLY A 65 -2.92 17.45 24.30
C GLY A 65 -1.44 17.58 23.97
N LYS A 66 -0.74 16.45 23.75
CA LYS A 66 0.70 16.45 23.45
C LYS A 66 1.01 15.58 22.25
N ARG A 67 1.95 16.04 21.43
CA ARG A 67 2.49 15.21 20.36
C ARG A 67 3.29 14.06 20.96
N PRO A 68 2.98 12.79 20.63
CA PRO A 68 3.76 11.65 21.15
C PRO A 68 5.23 11.72 20.71
N ALA A 69 6.13 11.31 21.61
CA ALA A 69 7.55 11.26 21.30
C ALA A 69 7.89 10.17 20.30
N LYS A 70 7.12 9.09 20.28
CA LYS A 70 7.31 7.98 19.36
C LYS A 70 6.02 7.68 18.62
N LEU A 71 6.08 7.76 17.30
CA LEU A 71 4.96 7.45 16.43
C LEU A 71 5.38 6.39 15.42
N LYS A 72 4.49 5.45 15.16
CA LYS A 72 4.67 4.46 14.12
C LYS A 72 4.08 4.99 12.81
N TYR A 73 4.80 4.84 11.71
CA TYR A 73 4.35 5.28 10.40
C TYR A 73 4.26 4.09 9.46
N THR A 74 3.21 4.06 8.65
CA THR A 74 3.14 3.06 7.58
C THR A 74 4.02 3.44 6.38
N LEU A 75 4.27 4.76 6.18
CA LEU A 75 5.18 5.23 5.12
C LEU A 75 6.62 5.06 5.60
N ARG A 76 7.37 4.18 4.93
CA ARG A 76 8.73 3.79 5.34
C ARG A 76 9.64 3.65 4.14
N ASP A 77 10.95 3.61 4.39
CA ASP A 77 11.98 3.47 3.36
C ASP A 77 12.23 1.98 3.08
N ALA A 78 11.93 1.54 1.86
CA ALA A 78 12.11 0.16 1.48
C ALA A 78 13.59 -0.26 1.45
N ASP A 79 14.49 0.65 1.07
CA ASP A 79 15.93 0.34 1.04
C ASP A 79 16.48 0.06 2.44
N GLU A 80 15.86 0.61 3.47
CA GLU A 80 16.28 0.42 4.87
C GLU A 80 15.56 -0.74 5.56
N GLU A 81 14.31 -1.01 5.21
CA GLU A 81 13.45 -1.90 5.98
C GLU A 81 13.04 -3.19 5.28
N LEU A 82 13.17 -3.29 3.95
CA LEU A 82 12.77 -4.49 3.21
C LEU A 82 14.00 -5.28 2.75
N ASP A 83 13.80 -6.59 2.64
CA ASP A 83 14.79 -7.48 2.03
C ASP A 83 14.72 -7.32 0.51
N LEU A 84 15.67 -6.56 -0.05
CA LEU A 84 15.68 -6.26 -1.48
C LEU A 84 16.08 -7.45 -2.35
N ASP A 85 16.69 -8.48 -1.78
CA ASP A 85 16.94 -9.73 -2.49
C ASP A 85 15.63 -10.48 -2.73
N LYS A 86 14.72 -10.40 -1.76
CA LYS A 86 13.40 -11.00 -1.84
C LYS A 86 12.40 -10.11 -2.61
N TYR A 87 12.53 -8.79 -2.45
CA TYR A 87 11.63 -7.79 -3.07
C TYR A 87 12.42 -6.77 -3.88
N PRO A 88 13.08 -7.21 -4.98
CA PRO A 88 13.93 -6.30 -5.78
C PRO A 88 13.16 -5.13 -6.40
N GLU A 89 11.86 -5.29 -6.60
CA GLU A 89 10.99 -4.24 -7.14
C GLU A 89 10.88 -3.04 -6.22
N ALA A 90 11.16 -3.21 -4.93
CA ALA A 90 11.06 -2.13 -3.94
C ALA A 90 12.31 -1.26 -3.85
N LYS A 91 13.38 -1.65 -4.53
CA LYS A 91 14.63 -0.88 -4.51
C LYS A 91 14.39 0.56 -5.02
N GLY A 92 14.90 1.54 -4.28
CA GLY A 92 14.76 2.94 -4.63
C GLY A 92 13.39 3.52 -4.36
N CYS A 93 12.57 2.84 -3.53
CA CYS A 93 11.21 3.26 -3.21
C CYS A 93 11.02 3.53 -1.73
N MET A 94 10.07 4.41 -1.44
CA MET A 94 9.32 4.38 -0.19
C MET A 94 8.19 3.38 -0.34
N PHE A 95 7.69 2.84 0.75
CA PHE A 95 6.54 1.93 0.71
C PHE A 95 5.55 2.25 1.81
N MET A 96 4.29 1.94 1.58
CA MET A 96 3.25 2.02 2.60
C MET A 96 2.20 0.95 2.35
N ASN A 97 1.67 0.43 3.45
CA ASN A 97 0.53 -0.47 3.41
C ASN A 97 -0.73 0.35 3.61
N VAL A 98 -1.69 0.18 2.73
CA VAL A 98 -2.98 0.88 2.80
C VAL A 98 -4.11 -0.13 2.77
N SER A 99 -5.17 0.16 3.52
CA SER A 99 -6.30 -0.77 3.63
C SER A 99 -7.59 -0.05 3.98
N ASP A 100 -8.71 -0.76 3.78
CA ASP A 100 -10.02 -0.36 4.27
C ASP A 100 -10.90 -1.61 4.40
N LYS A 101 -11.90 -1.53 5.25
CA LYS A 101 -12.92 -2.58 5.39
C LYS A 101 -13.85 -2.62 4.19
N THR A 102 -14.03 -1.48 3.52
CA THR A 102 -14.89 -1.32 2.35
C THR A 102 -14.07 -1.50 1.09
N ARG A 103 -14.63 -2.21 0.10
CA ARG A 103 -13.99 -2.35 -1.21
C ARG A 103 -13.76 -0.97 -1.82
N PRO A 104 -12.51 -0.65 -2.25
CA PRO A 104 -12.25 0.62 -2.91
C PRO A 104 -12.95 0.65 -4.28
N GLY A 105 -13.30 1.85 -4.74
CA GLY A 105 -13.64 2.05 -6.13
C GLY A 105 -12.40 1.85 -6.98
N ILE A 106 -12.50 1.10 -8.07
CA ILE A 106 -11.38 0.82 -8.96
C ILE A 106 -11.79 1.22 -10.35
N VAL A 107 -11.04 2.14 -10.95
CA VAL A 107 -11.29 2.61 -12.31
C VAL A 107 -10.00 2.53 -13.13
N ASP A 108 -10.12 2.55 -14.45
CA ASP A 108 -8.98 2.72 -15.34
C ASP A 108 -8.75 4.22 -15.65
N ALA A 109 -7.80 4.52 -16.53
CA ALA A 109 -7.48 5.90 -16.88
C ALA A 109 -8.62 6.62 -17.63
N ASN A 110 -9.59 5.88 -18.15
CA ASN A 110 -10.80 6.43 -18.80
C ASN A 110 -11.99 6.50 -17.86
N LEU A 111 -11.76 6.29 -16.54
CA LEU A 111 -12.78 6.29 -15.50
C LEU A 111 -13.81 5.18 -15.65
N GLN A 112 -13.47 4.11 -16.36
CA GLN A 112 -14.32 2.92 -16.47
C GLN A 112 -14.04 1.99 -15.29
N GLN A 113 -15.09 1.47 -14.69
CA GLN A 113 -14.98 0.57 -13.56
C GLN A 113 -14.20 -0.70 -13.93
N VAL A 114 -13.26 -1.11 -13.08
CA VAL A 114 -12.46 -2.31 -13.25
C VAL A 114 -12.86 -3.33 -12.17
N LEU A 115 -13.38 -4.48 -12.61
CA LEU A 115 -13.80 -5.57 -11.72
C LEU A 115 -13.05 -6.87 -11.99
N ASP A 116 -12.28 -6.94 -13.06
CA ASP A 116 -11.54 -8.14 -13.45
C ASP A 116 -10.27 -8.28 -12.63
N PRO A 117 -10.11 -9.36 -11.84
CA PRO A 117 -8.89 -9.57 -11.05
C PRO A 117 -7.62 -9.63 -11.91
N SER A 118 -7.72 -10.01 -13.19
CA SER A 118 -6.57 -10.05 -14.08
C SER A 118 -6.02 -8.67 -14.42
N GLU A 119 -6.78 -7.61 -14.16
CA GLU A 119 -6.36 -6.23 -14.40
C GLU A 119 -5.87 -5.52 -13.14
N VAL A 120 -6.09 -6.12 -11.97
CA VAL A 120 -5.72 -5.53 -10.66
C VAL A 120 -4.93 -6.58 -9.86
N TYR A 121 -3.65 -6.65 -10.12
CA TYR A 121 -2.78 -7.69 -9.58
C TYR A 121 -1.49 -7.07 -9.04
N SER A 122 -0.73 -7.85 -8.28
CA SER A 122 0.58 -7.39 -7.78
C SER A 122 1.54 -7.19 -8.94
N GLY A 123 2.02 -5.96 -9.09
CA GLY A 123 2.87 -5.51 -10.19
C GLY A 123 2.26 -4.41 -11.05
N VAL A 124 0.95 -4.19 -10.96
CA VAL A 124 0.27 -3.17 -11.73
C VAL A 124 0.67 -1.76 -11.26
N TYR A 125 0.63 -0.79 -12.17
CA TYR A 125 0.84 0.63 -11.85
C TYR A 125 -0.50 1.32 -11.66
N ALA A 126 -0.58 2.19 -10.65
CA ALA A 126 -1.84 2.82 -10.27
C ALA A 126 -1.62 4.15 -9.57
N ARG A 127 -2.68 4.96 -9.51
CA ARG A 127 -2.79 6.08 -8.57
C ARG A 127 -3.72 5.66 -7.44
N LEU A 128 -3.40 6.11 -6.24
CA LEU A 128 -4.21 5.82 -5.06
C LEU A 128 -4.77 7.11 -4.47
N SER A 129 -6.02 7.04 -4.02
CA SER A 129 -6.61 8.06 -3.17
C SER A 129 -6.61 7.51 -1.75
N VAL A 130 -5.93 8.19 -0.84
CA VAL A 130 -5.74 7.73 0.53
C VAL A 130 -6.02 8.86 1.52
N ASN A 131 -6.33 8.50 2.77
CA ASN A 131 -6.48 9.45 3.86
C ASN A 131 -5.56 9.06 5.01
N ALA A 132 -4.79 10.01 5.50
CA ALA A 132 -3.98 9.83 6.70
C ALA A 132 -4.88 9.81 7.95
N PHE A 133 -4.58 8.91 8.86
CA PHE A 133 -5.33 8.73 10.10
C PHE A 133 -4.38 8.43 11.25
N ALA A 134 -4.42 9.29 12.28
CA ALA A 134 -3.65 9.08 13.49
C ALA A 134 -4.44 8.22 14.47
N TYR A 135 -3.79 7.25 15.08
CA TYR A 135 -4.44 6.33 16.01
C TYR A 135 -3.71 6.25 17.35
N ASN A 136 -4.47 5.87 18.37
CA ASN A 136 -3.95 5.48 19.68
C ASN A 136 -4.68 4.19 20.07
N ALA A 137 -4.00 3.06 19.91
CA ALA A 137 -4.55 1.74 20.20
C ALA A 137 -3.83 1.20 21.44
N GLN A 138 -4.42 1.45 22.62
CA GLN A 138 -3.90 0.97 23.91
C GLN A 138 -2.44 1.37 24.14
N GLY A 139 -2.12 2.64 23.85
CA GLY A 139 -0.77 3.15 24.02
C GLY A 139 0.12 3.03 22.80
N SER A 140 -0.24 2.23 21.82
CA SER A 140 0.43 2.17 20.53
C SER A 140 -0.10 3.31 19.67
N LYS A 141 0.76 4.27 19.35
CA LYS A 141 0.39 5.50 18.65
C LYS A 141 1.10 5.58 17.31
N GLY A 142 0.38 6.01 16.29
CA GLY A 142 0.96 6.13 14.97
C GLY A 142 0.03 6.77 13.96
N VAL A 143 0.46 6.74 12.70
CA VAL A 143 -0.30 7.24 11.56
C VAL A 143 -0.34 6.17 10.50
N THR A 144 -1.54 5.86 10.02
CA THR A 144 -1.77 4.97 8.91
C THR A 144 -2.46 5.72 7.78
N PHE A 145 -2.64 5.05 6.65
CA PHE A 145 -3.43 5.57 5.53
C PHE A 145 -4.56 4.60 5.21
N PHE A 146 -5.79 5.12 5.16
CA PHE A 146 -6.92 4.36 4.66
C PHE A 146 -7.00 4.52 3.14
N LEU A 147 -7.33 3.42 2.47
CA LEU A 147 -7.48 3.40 1.02
C LEU A 147 -8.92 3.78 0.65
N ASN A 148 -9.06 4.82 -0.18
CA ASN A 148 -10.36 5.24 -0.67
C ASN A 148 -10.66 4.64 -2.04
N ASN A 149 -9.79 4.91 -3.02
CA ASN A 149 -10.02 4.54 -4.42
C ASN A 149 -8.70 4.26 -5.13
N VAL A 150 -8.79 3.54 -6.24
CA VAL A 150 -7.66 3.14 -7.07
C VAL A 150 -7.93 3.47 -8.53
N MET A 151 -6.98 4.09 -9.21
CA MET A 151 -6.99 4.24 -10.66
C MET A 151 -5.86 3.40 -11.25
N VAL A 152 -6.21 2.36 -11.98
CA VAL A 152 -5.22 1.51 -12.66
C VAL A 152 -4.70 2.25 -13.89
N LEU A 153 -3.38 2.42 -13.98
CA LEU A 153 -2.75 3.19 -15.06
C LEU A 153 -2.14 2.32 -16.14
N GLY A 154 -1.58 1.18 -15.76
CA GLY A 154 -0.93 0.35 -16.76
C GLY A 154 -0.48 -0.98 -16.20
N LYS A 155 -0.23 -1.89 -17.12
CA LYS A 155 0.25 -3.23 -16.79
C LYS A 155 1.71 -3.17 -16.38
N GLY A 156 2.05 -3.90 -15.35
CA GLY A 156 3.42 -4.14 -14.94
C GLY A 156 3.69 -5.63 -14.97
N GLU A 157 4.95 -5.99 -14.86
CA GLU A 157 5.31 -7.38 -14.71
C GLU A 157 4.72 -7.93 -13.41
N PRO A 158 4.02 -9.08 -13.43
CA PRO A 158 3.48 -9.64 -12.20
C PRO A 158 4.58 -9.88 -11.17
N LEU A 159 4.31 -9.48 -9.91
CA LEU A 159 5.21 -9.73 -8.80
C LEU A 159 4.82 -11.07 -8.18
N ALA A 160 5.82 -11.94 -8.00
CA ALA A 160 5.58 -13.28 -7.48
C ALA A 160 5.19 -13.21 -6.00
N GLY A 161 3.94 -13.49 -5.70
CA GLY A 161 3.45 -13.67 -4.33
C GLY A 161 3.65 -15.08 -3.82
N GLY A 162 4.33 -15.94 -4.57
CA GLY A 162 4.57 -17.32 -4.23
C GLY A 162 5.39 -18.00 -5.33
N ALA A 163 5.62 -19.29 -5.19
CA ALA A 163 6.34 -20.06 -6.21
C ALA A 163 5.55 -20.09 -7.52
N THR A 164 6.24 -19.89 -8.62
CA THR A 164 5.63 -20.06 -9.95
C THR A 164 5.45 -21.55 -10.25
N ALA A 165 4.61 -21.86 -11.25
CA ALA A 165 4.48 -23.24 -11.71
C ALA A 165 5.83 -23.81 -12.16
N GLU A 166 6.67 -22.98 -12.78
CA GLU A 166 8.02 -23.37 -13.18
C GLU A 166 8.87 -23.72 -11.96
N ASP A 167 8.80 -22.90 -10.90
CA ASP A 167 9.52 -23.16 -9.65
C ASP A 167 9.06 -24.48 -9.00
N ASP A 168 7.74 -24.69 -8.93
CA ASP A 168 7.18 -25.87 -8.30
C ASP A 168 7.49 -27.17 -9.06
N PHE A 169 7.49 -27.10 -10.38
CA PHE A 169 7.53 -28.31 -11.21
C PHE A 169 8.83 -28.51 -11.96
N SER A 170 9.84 -27.63 -11.80
CA SER A 170 11.11 -27.76 -12.51
C SER A 170 11.84 -29.07 -12.21
N ALA A 171 11.74 -29.55 -10.97
CA ALA A 171 12.35 -30.83 -10.57
C ALA A 171 11.70 -32.04 -11.25
N PHE A 172 10.48 -31.87 -11.75
CA PHE A 172 9.74 -32.94 -12.44
C PHE A 172 9.77 -32.81 -13.95
N ALA A 173 10.34 -31.72 -14.46
CA ALA A 173 10.46 -31.53 -15.90
C ALA A 173 11.25 -32.70 -16.51
N ASN A 174 10.70 -33.33 -17.56
CA ASN A 174 11.31 -34.48 -18.24
C ASN A 174 11.38 -35.77 -17.41
N ALA A 175 10.76 -35.81 -16.23
CA ALA A 175 10.83 -37.01 -15.37
C ALA A 175 10.13 -38.23 -15.97
N LEU A 176 9.17 -37.99 -16.91
CA LEU A 176 8.42 -39.07 -17.57
C LEU A 176 8.84 -39.31 -19.00
N LEU A 177 9.91 -38.70 -19.44
CA LEU A 177 10.44 -38.90 -20.79
C LEU A 177 11.35 -40.12 -20.85
#